data_4767ffe302bb7e2c628679fd5790a9db
#
_entry.id   4767ffe302bb7e2c628679fd5790a9db
#
_cell.length_a   1.000
_cell.length_b   1.000
_cell.length_c   1.000
_cell.angle_alpha   90.00
_cell.angle_beta   90.00
_cell.angle_gamma   90.00
#
_symmetry.space_group_name_H-M   'P 1'
#
loop_
_entity.id
_entity.type
_entity.pdbx_description
1 polymer ?
#
loop_
_entity_poly.entity_id
_entity_poly.type
_entity_poly.pdbx_seq_one_letter_code
_entity_poly.pdbx_strand_id
1 'polypeptide(L)' 'TIKPDRMVIDSNNKVFLLDYKTGAPNSKYELQLNNYQNTIEDMGFEVVEKALIYIGKEIVVSSL' A
#
# COMPACT_ATOMS: atom_id res chain seq x y z
N THR A 1 9.45 -10.40 6.71
CA THR A 1 9.26 -8.96 6.51
C THR A 1 8.28 -8.70 5.38
N ILE A 2 7.26 -7.94 5.66
CA ILE A 2 6.24 -7.59 4.67
C ILE A 2 6.71 -6.32 3.95
N LYS A 3 6.70 -6.36 2.61
CA LYS A 3 7.05 -5.21 1.79
C LYS A 3 5.94 -4.93 0.81
N PRO A 4 5.57 -3.67 0.56
CA PRO A 4 4.66 -3.38 -0.54
C PRO A 4 5.33 -3.74 -1.87
N ASP A 5 4.55 -4.19 -2.83
CA ASP A 5 5.08 -4.56 -4.15
C ASP A 5 5.67 -3.34 -4.85
N ARG A 6 5.12 -2.17 -4.57
CA ARG A 6 5.63 -0.95 -5.15
C ARG A 6 5.53 0.20 -4.16
N MET A 7 6.63 0.91 -4.01
CA MET A 7 6.68 2.13 -3.21
C MET A 7 7.35 3.20 -4.04
N VAL A 8 6.71 4.35 -4.17
CA VAL A 8 7.26 5.50 -4.89
C VAL A 8 7.42 6.64 -3.90
N ILE A 9 8.62 7.22 -3.86
CA ILE A 9 8.94 8.36 -3.00
C ILE A 9 9.29 9.54 -3.91
N ASP A 10 8.57 10.65 -3.74
CA ASP A 10 8.88 11.85 -4.52
C ASP A 10 9.90 12.74 -3.82
N SER A 11 10.27 13.85 -4.47
CA SER A 11 11.28 14.78 -3.95
C SER A 11 10.85 15.55 -2.70
N ASN A 12 9.57 15.48 -2.34
CA ASN A 12 9.02 16.14 -1.15
C ASN A 12 8.79 15.17 0.01
N ASN A 13 9.40 13.99 -0.05
CA ASN A 13 9.23 12.91 0.93
C ASN A 13 7.78 12.42 1.04
N LYS A 14 7.04 12.49 -0.05
CA LYS A 14 5.70 11.94 -0.17
C LYS A 14 5.78 10.53 -0.70
N VAL A 15 5.02 9.61 -0.11
CA VAL A 15 5.11 8.18 -0.42
C VAL A 15 3.77 7.68 -0.95
N PHE A 16 3.84 6.90 -2.03
CA PHE A 16 2.70 6.20 -2.63
C PHE A 16 2.95 4.70 -2.46
N LEU A 17 2.02 4.00 -1.84
CA LEU A 17 2.13 2.56 -1.60
C LEU A 17 1.13 1.81 -2.48
N LEU A 18 1.63 0.81 -3.21
CA LEU A 18 0.81 -0.08 -4.00
C LEU A 18 1.16 -1.52 -3.67
N ASP A 19 0.15 -2.36 -3.54
CA ASP A 19 0.33 -3.79 -3.31
C ASP A 19 -0.62 -4.58 -4.19
N TYR A 20 -0.11 -5.61 -4.85
CA TYR A 20 -0.88 -6.46 -5.74
C TYR A 20 -1.24 -7.75 -5.01
N LYS A 21 -2.51 -8.12 -5.03
CA LYS A 21 -3.01 -9.33 -4.39
C LYS A 21 -3.84 -10.14 -5.38
N THR A 22 -3.78 -11.46 -5.23
CA THR A 22 -4.66 -12.37 -5.96
C THR A 22 -5.78 -12.82 -5.04
N GLY A 23 -6.97 -13.05 -5.60
CA GLY A 23 -8.12 -13.52 -4.86
C GLY A 23 -9.01 -12.40 -4.36
N ALA A 24 -9.80 -12.69 -3.33
CA ALA A 24 -10.80 -11.77 -2.81
C ALA A 24 -10.19 -10.74 -1.86
N PRO A 25 -10.80 -9.54 -1.76
CA PRO A 25 -10.37 -8.56 -0.77
C PRO A 25 -10.41 -9.11 0.66
N ASN A 26 -9.43 -8.71 1.46
CA ASN A 26 -9.31 -9.16 2.84
C ASN A 26 -8.75 -8.03 3.70
N SER A 27 -9.37 -7.79 4.86
CA SER A 27 -8.97 -6.73 5.77
C SER A 27 -7.53 -6.88 6.29
N LYS A 28 -6.98 -8.07 6.28
CA LYS A 28 -5.58 -8.29 6.66
C LYS A 28 -4.61 -7.49 5.80
N TYR A 29 -4.92 -7.34 4.51
CA TYR A 29 -4.07 -6.59 3.59
C TYR A 29 -4.07 -5.10 3.91
N GLU A 30 -5.22 -4.57 4.33
CA GLU A 30 -5.32 -3.18 4.76
C GLU A 30 -4.48 -2.94 6.02
N LEU A 31 -4.54 -3.86 6.98
CA LEU A 31 -3.74 -3.78 8.19
C LEU A 31 -2.24 -3.80 7.88
N GLN A 32 -1.82 -4.62 6.93
CA GLN A 32 -0.43 -4.67 6.50
C GLN A 32 0.03 -3.32 5.95
N LEU A 33 -0.76 -2.70 5.08
CA LEU A 33 -0.41 -1.40 4.53
C LEU A 33 -0.42 -0.31 5.59
N ASN A 34 -1.35 -0.35 6.53
CA ASN A 34 -1.38 0.61 7.64
C ASN A 34 -0.14 0.48 8.53
N ASN A 35 0.33 -0.73 8.78
CA ASN A 35 1.57 -0.96 9.52
C ASN A 35 2.77 -0.39 8.77
N TYR A 36 2.80 -0.56 7.45
CA TYR A 36 3.83 0.05 6.61
C TYR A 36 3.80 1.56 6.70
N GLN A 37 2.62 2.13 6.61
CA GLN A 37 2.45 3.57 6.72
C GLN A 37 3.05 4.08 8.02
N ASN A 38 2.72 3.46 9.14
CA ASN A 38 3.24 3.87 10.44
C ASN A 38 4.76 3.83 10.49
N THR A 39 5.36 2.77 9.96
CA THR A 39 6.81 2.62 9.92
C THR A 39 7.46 3.71 9.06
N ILE A 40 6.89 3.98 7.90
CA ILE A 40 7.41 4.96 6.96
C ILE A 40 7.27 6.37 7.54
N GLU A 41 6.15 6.66 8.18
CA GLU A 41 5.93 7.97 8.79
C GLU A 41 6.87 8.20 9.98
N ASP A 42 7.20 7.15 10.73
CA ASP A 42 8.19 7.22 11.80
C ASP A 42 9.58 7.57 11.26
N MET A 43 9.85 7.28 10.00
CA MET A 43 11.10 7.61 9.34
C MET A 43 11.12 9.04 8.78
N GLY A 44 10.04 9.79 8.92
CA GLY A 44 9.96 11.17 8.46
C GLY A 44 9.33 11.38 7.09
N PHE A 45 8.73 10.35 6.50
CA PHE A 45 8.02 10.44 5.23
C PHE A 45 6.52 10.61 5.47
N GLU A 46 5.82 11.14 4.48
CA GLU A 46 4.37 11.25 4.51
C GLU A 46 3.75 10.30 3.48
N VAL A 47 2.90 9.39 3.92
CA VAL A 47 2.17 8.50 3.01
C VAL A 47 0.91 9.22 2.54
N VAL A 48 0.88 9.58 1.27
CA VAL A 48 -0.23 10.34 0.69
C VAL A 48 -1.26 9.46 0.00
N GLU A 49 -0.87 8.23 -0.37
CA GLU A 49 -1.79 7.30 -0.99
C GLU A 49 -1.38 5.86 -0.72
N LYS A 50 -2.38 5.02 -0.46
CA LYS A 50 -2.24 3.57 -0.33
C LYS A 50 -3.33 2.93 -1.18
N ALA A 51 -2.97 1.91 -1.95
CA ALA A 51 -3.93 1.17 -2.74
C ALA A 51 -3.60 -0.31 -2.77
N LEU A 52 -4.65 -1.12 -2.75
CA LEU A 52 -4.57 -2.56 -2.98
C LEU A 52 -5.17 -2.85 -4.35
N ILE A 53 -4.45 -3.60 -5.17
CA ILE A 53 -4.91 -3.99 -6.49
C ILE A 53 -5.15 -5.49 -6.48
N TYR A 54 -6.41 -5.88 -6.58
CA TYR A 54 -6.82 -7.29 -6.61
C TYR A 54 -6.89 -7.76 -8.05
N ILE A 55 -6.13 -8.80 -8.36
CA ILE A 55 -6.04 -9.37 -9.70
C ILE A 55 -6.77 -10.72 -9.69
N GLY A 56 -7.85 -10.81 -10.47
CA GLY A 56 -8.64 -12.01 -10.64
C GLY A 56 -9.26 -12.00 -12.02
N LYS A 57 -10.54 -12.43 -12.13
CA LYS A 57 -11.28 -12.31 -13.38
C LYS A 57 -11.43 -10.86 -13.80
N GLU A 58 -11.52 -9.96 -12.81
CA GLU A 58 -11.55 -8.52 -13.00
C GLU A 58 -10.47 -7.91 -12.13
N ILE A 59 -9.96 -6.74 -12.54
CA ILE A 59 -9.01 -5.99 -11.74
C ILE A 59 -9.78 -5.00 -10.88
N VAL A 60 -9.59 -5.08 -9.57
CA VAL A 60 -10.25 -4.19 -8.62
C VAL A 60 -9.18 -3.39 -7.89
N VAL A 61 -9.30 -2.07 -7.91
CA VAL A 61 -8.42 -1.17 -7.19
C VAL A 61 -9.15 -0.64 -5.97
N SER A 62 -8.57 -0.88 -4.79
CA SER A 62 -9.11 -0.39 -3.54
C SER A 62 -8.18 0.70 -3.01
N SER A 63 -8.64 1.94 -3.03
CA SER A 63 -7.91 3.08 -2.49
C SER A 63 -8.21 3.19 -1.00
N LEU A 64 -7.20 3.23 -0.19
CA LEU A 64 -7.32 3.19 1.27
C LEU A 64 -7.09 4.55 1.92
#